data_b297315884240ea06c4dc9c04ba16ecb
#
_entry.id   b297315884240ea06c4dc9c04ba16ecb
#
_cell.length_a   1.000
_cell.length_b   1.000
_cell.length_c   1.000
_cell.angle_alpha   90.00
_cell.angle_beta   90.00
_cell.angle_gamma   90.00
#
_symmetry.space_group_name_H-M   'P 1'
#
loop_
_entity.id
_entity.type
_entity.pdbx_description
1 polymer ?
#
loop_
_entity_poly.entity_id
_entity_poly.type
_entity_poly.pdbx_seq_one_letter_code
_entity_poly.pdbx_strand_id
1 'polypeptide(L)'
;DEKIKSFGAELFAKPAKEGLAVPIHQDNYYWNIDNSKGITIWMALDKSNKKNGGIFYFKKSHLIGIQDHKNSYVPGSSQALKSNFILKKFEKVQTNINAGDVIIHNCMILHGSNMNKTKKSRTGLTLRYIPKKSKIDQNLKKIYEKKLNSQIKNR
;
A
#
# COMPACT_ATOMS: atom_id res chain seq x y z
N ASP A 1 -13.90 12.01 -20.86
CA ASP A 1 -13.57 11.97 -19.42
C ASP A 1 -13.93 10.61 -18.83
N GLU A 2 -13.00 9.98 -18.11
CA GLU A 2 -13.23 8.69 -17.46
C GLU A 2 -13.93 8.90 -16.11
N LYS A 3 -15.17 8.38 -15.97
CA LYS A 3 -15.90 8.45 -14.70
C LYS A 3 -15.21 7.57 -13.66
N ILE A 4 -15.08 8.07 -12.43
CA ILE A 4 -14.51 7.37 -11.29
C ILE A 4 -15.58 6.99 -10.27
N LYS A 5 -15.29 6.00 -9.42
CA LYS A 5 -16.11 5.63 -8.25
C LYS A 5 -15.22 5.42 -7.03
N SER A 6 -15.77 5.65 -5.85
CA SER A 6 -15.12 5.27 -4.60
C SER A 6 -14.95 3.74 -4.53
N PHE A 7 -13.81 3.30 -4.01
CA PHE A 7 -13.48 1.89 -3.82
C PHE A 7 -13.22 1.55 -2.35
N GLY A 8 -13.25 2.52 -1.48
CA GLY A 8 -13.16 2.36 -0.03
C GLY A 8 -12.40 3.49 0.65
N ALA A 9 -12.51 3.51 1.96
CA ALA A 9 -11.76 4.38 2.85
C ALA A 9 -11.28 3.58 4.06
N GLU A 10 -10.11 3.92 4.60
CA GLU A 10 -9.54 3.21 5.73
C GLU A 10 -8.59 4.10 6.54
N LEU A 11 -8.65 3.97 7.86
CA LEU A 11 -7.71 4.60 8.76
C LEU A 11 -6.53 3.67 9.05
N PHE A 12 -5.33 4.17 8.86
CA PHE A 12 -4.09 3.48 9.18
C PHE A 12 -3.36 4.16 10.33
N ALA A 13 -3.42 3.55 11.50
CA ALA A 13 -2.71 4.03 12.67
C ALA A 13 -1.46 3.20 12.94
N LYS A 14 -0.36 3.86 13.28
CA LYS A 14 0.85 3.24 13.82
C LYS A 14 1.02 3.68 15.27
N PRO A 15 0.73 2.80 16.25
CA PRO A 15 0.92 3.11 17.66
C PRO A 15 2.35 3.58 17.96
N ALA A 16 2.49 4.38 19.01
CA ALA A 16 3.79 4.83 19.52
C ALA A 16 4.67 3.61 19.86
N LYS A 17 5.92 3.59 19.39
CA LYS A 17 6.94 2.55 19.63
C LYS A 17 6.61 1.16 19.05
N GLU A 18 5.34 0.79 18.90
CA GLU A 18 4.86 -0.55 18.52
C GLU A 18 4.38 -0.65 17.07
N GLY A 19 4.17 0.49 16.40
CA GLY A 19 3.67 0.51 15.04
C GLY A 19 4.63 -0.18 14.06
N LEU A 20 4.27 -1.38 13.60
CA LEU A 20 5.10 -2.23 12.74
C LEU A 20 5.36 -1.61 11.36
N ALA A 21 6.46 -1.99 10.74
CA ALA A 21 6.71 -1.69 9.34
C ALA A 21 5.64 -2.35 8.45
N VAL A 22 5.19 -1.64 7.43
CA VAL A 22 4.39 -2.24 6.36
C VAL A 22 5.34 -2.68 5.26
N PRO A 23 5.37 -3.98 4.92
CA PRO A 23 6.21 -4.52 3.86
C PRO A 23 5.95 -3.84 2.52
N ILE A 24 6.94 -3.88 1.64
CA ILE A 24 6.80 -3.34 0.28
C ILE A 24 5.76 -4.15 -0.48
N HIS A 25 4.79 -3.46 -1.07
CA HIS A 25 3.68 -4.05 -1.81
C HIS A 25 3.15 -3.10 -2.89
N GLN A 26 2.19 -3.59 -3.66
CA GLN A 26 1.36 -2.82 -4.59
C GLN A 26 -0.10 -2.95 -4.13
N ASP A 27 -0.82 -1.84 -4.04
CA ASP A 27 -2.23 -1.84 -3.63
C ASP A 27 -3.09 -2.73 -4.52
N ASN A 28 -2.81 -2.74 -5.83
CA ASN A 28 -3.58 -3.56 -6.78
C ASN A 28 -3.46 -5.06 -6.54
N TYR A 29 -2.47 -5.52 -5.81
CA TYR A 29 -2.38 -6.91 -5.40
C TYR A 29 -3.50 -7.32 -4.43
N TYR A 30 -4.04 -6.36 -3.67
CA TYR A 30 -5.22 -6.54 -2.81
C TYR A 30 -6.52 -6.23 -3.56
N TRP A 31 -6.50 -5.25 -4.46
CA TRP A 31 -7.71 -4.78 -5.15
C TRP A 31 -8.10 -5.65 -6.33
N ASN A 32 -7.10 -6.24 -7.00
CA ASN A 32 -7.28 -7.13 -8.16
C ASN A 32 -8.10 -6.50 -9.29
N ILE A 33 -7.93 -5.19 -9.55
CA ILE A 33 -8.61 -4.54 -10.68
C ILE A 33 -7.85 -4.76 -11.99
N ASP A 34 -8.61 -4.91 -13.08
CA ASP A 34 -8.15 -5.33 -14.41
C ASP A 34 -7.31 -4.29 -15.15
N ASN A 35 -7.49 -3.01 -14.88
CA ASN A 35 -6.90 -1.92 -15.67
C ASN A 35 -5.77 -1.15 -14.98
N SER A 36 -5.41 -1.49 -13.75
CA SER A 36 -4.31 -0.88 -12.99
C SER A 36 -4.36 0.65 -12.85
N LYS A 37 -5.55 1.25 -13.04
CA LYS A 37 -5.77 2.71 -13.02
C LYS A 37 -6.31 3.22 -11.67
N GLY A 38 -6.33 2.38 -10.65
CA GLY A 38 -6.73 2.80 -9.31
C GLY A 38 -5.75 3.78 -8.70
N ILE A 39 -6.28 4.66 -7.87
CA ILE A 39 -5.49 5.63 -7.09
C ILE A 39 -5.83 5.54 -5.61
N THR A 40 -4.83 5.75 -4.79
CA THR A 40 -4.96 5.99 -3.35
C THR A 40 -4.64 7.46 -3.08
N ILE A 41 -5.54 8.13 -2.38
CA ILE A 41 -5.31 9.43 -1.76
C ILE A 41 -4.99 9.15 -0.30
N TRP A 42 -3.76 9.39 0.12
CA TRP A 42 -3.32 9.21 1.50
C TRP A 42 -3.17 10.56 2.18
N MET A 43 -4.04 10.85 3.14
CA MET A 43 -4.04 12.09 3.92
C MET A 43 -3.36 11.86 5.26
N ALA A 44 -2.39 12.68 5.60
CA ALA A 44 -1.75 12.67 6.91
C ALA A 44 -2.67 13.34 7.94
N LEU A 45 -3.12 12.60 8.94
CA LEU A 45 -3.83 13.19 10.09
C LEU A 45 -2.86 13.63 11.18
N ASP A 46 -1.66 13.05 11.19
CA ASP A 46 -0.52 13.45 12.00
C ASP A 46 0.68 13.71 11.10
N LYS A 47 1.65 14.52 11.55
CA LYS A 47 2.94 14.65 10.85
C LYS A 47 3.52 13.27 10.56
N SER A 48 3.92 13.02 9.31
CA SER A 48 4.39 11.72 8.84
C SER A 48 5.79 11.82 8.23
N ASN A 49 6.75 11.07 8.80
CA ASN A 49 8.14 11.07 8.36
C ASN A 49 8.80 9.69 8.61
N LYS A 50 10.06 9.55 8.23
CA LYS A 50 10.82 8.29 8.37
C LYS A 50 10.82 7.74 9.81
N LYS A 51 10.90 8.59 10.84
CA LYS A 51 11.04 8.17 12.24
C LYS A 51 9.75 7.58 12.81
N ASN A 52 8.59 8.11 12.39
CA ASN A 52 7.28 7.67 12.89
C ASN A 52 6.51 6.76 11.92
N GLY A 53 7.21 6.15 10.97
CA GLY A 53 6.61 5.20 10.06
C GLY A 53 5.95 5.84 8.84
N GLY A 54 6.47 6.97 8.37
CA GLY A 54 6.06 7.58 7.12
C GLY A 54 6.25 6.66 5.92
N ILE A 55 5.43 6.84 4.92
CA ILE A 55 5.45 6.04 3.69
C ILE A 55 6.70 6.36 2.88
N PHE A 56 7.22 5.37 2.20
CA PHE A 56 8.20 5.52 1.15
C PHE A 56 7.72 4.85 -0.14
N TYR A 57 8.16 5.39 -1.27
CA TYR A 57 7.79 4.95 -2.61
C TYR A 57 9.02 4.60 -3.43
N PHE A 58 8.84 3.72 -4.41
CA PHE A 58 9.84 3.47 -5.46
C PHE A 58 9.38 4.16 -6.74
N LYS A 59 10.02 5.30 -7.05
CA LYS A 59 9.66 6.20 -8.15
C LYS A 59 9.54 5.45 -9.48
N LYS A 60 8.45 5.68 -10.23
CA LYS A 60 8.14 5.05 -11.51
C LYS A 60 7.93 3.52 -11.48
N SER A 61 7.92 2.87 -10.32
CA SER A 61 7.71 1.41 -10.23
C SER A 61 6.31 0.95 -10.66
N HIS A 62 5.33 1.84 -10.78
CA HIS A 62 4.02 1.52 -11.34
C HIS A 62 4.07 1.13 -12.83
N LEU A 63 5.16 1.43 -13.54
CA LEU A 63 5.32 1.13 -14.98
C LEU A 63 5.72 -0.32 -15.27
N ILE A 64 6.11 -1.10 -14.27
CA ILE A 64 6.56 -2.49 -14.47
C ILE A 64 5.45 -3.54 -14.33
N GLY A 65 4.19 -3.11 -14.20
CA GLY A 65 3.07 -4.02 -13.98
C GLY A 65 3.00 -4.61 -12.57
N ILE A 66 2.05 -5.53 -12.35
CA ILE A 66 1.91 -6.23 -11.08
C ILE A 66 3.07 -7.20 -10.88
N GLN A 67 3.65 -7.20 -9.68
CA GLN A 67 4.76 -8.05 -9.29
C GLN A 67 4.27 -9.19 -8.39
N ASP A 68 5.05 -10.27 -8.31
CA ASP A 68 4.76 -11.37 -7.40
C ASP A 68 4.86 -10.94 -5.94
N HIS A 69 3.86 -11.34 -5.15
CA HIS A 69 3.84 -11.14 -3.69
C HIS A 69 3.87 -12.48 -2.95
N LYS A 70 4.27 -12.44 -1.71
CA LYS A 70 4.27 -13.55 -0.74
C LYS A 70 3.55 -13.15 0.54
N ASN A 71 3.16 -14.12 1.36
CA ASN A 71 2.60 -13.88 2.68
C ASN A 71 3.59 -13.12 3.56
N SER A 72 3.14 -12.10 4.27
CA SER A 72 3.99 -11.27 5.13
C SER A 72 3.83 -11.57 6.61
N TYR A 73 2.69 -12.10 7.02
CA TYR A 73 2.29 -12.33 8.41
C TYR A 73 2.27 -11.06 9.30
N VAL A 74 2.48 -9.88 8.72
CA VAL A 74 2.37 -8.62 9.45
C VAL A 74 0.89 -8.26 9.63
N PRO A 75 0.40 -7.98 10.85
CA PRO A 75 -0.95 -7.54 11.10
C PRO A 75 -1.29 -6.30 10.25
N GLY A 76 -2.45 -6.31 9.58
CA GLY A 76 -2.89 -5.24 8.68
C GLY A 76 -2.17 -5.18 7.33
N SER A 77 -1.18 -6.07 7.07
CA SER A 77 -0.47 -6.13 5.79
C SER A 77 -0.15 -7.58 5.41
N SER A 78 -1.13 -8.27 4.86
CA SER A 78 -1.04 -9.72 4.60
C SER A 78 -0.07 -10.12 3.49
N GLN A 79 0.38 -9.19 2.67
CA GLN A 79 1.20 -9.48 1.50
C GLN A 79 2.44 -8.58 1.45
N ALA A 80 3.52 -9.11 0.91
CA ALA A 80 4.78 -8.42 0.67
C ALA A 80 5.32 -8.77 -0.71
N LEU A 81 6.05 -7.86 -1.32
CA LEU A 81 6.80 -8.14 -2.55
C LEU A 81 7.68 -9.39 -2.35
N LYS A 82 7.58 -10.35 -3.28
CA LYS A 82 8.29 -11.65 -3.16
C LYS A 82 9.80 -11.50 -3.27
N SER A 83 10.27 -10.64 -4.18
CA SER A 83 11.71 -10.38 -4.40
C SER A 83 12.01 -8.90 -4.41
N ASN A 84 12.99 -8.50 -3.61
CA ASN A 84 13.46 -7.12 -3.55
C ASN A 84 14.49 -6.77 -4.64
N PHE A 85 14.88 -7.73 -5.48
CA PHE A 85 15.89 -7.49 -6.52
C PHE A 85 15.48 -6.38 -7.48
N ILE A 86 14.20 -6.35 -7.89
CA ILE A 86 13.65 -5.35 -8.79
C ILE A 86 13.75 -3.92 -8.24
N LEU A 87 13.79 -3.75 -6.91
CA LEU A 87 13.86 -2.43 -6.26
C LEU A 87 15.14 -1.67 -6.58
N LYS A 88 16.23 -2.37 -6.91
CA LYS A 88 17.51 -1.77 -7.29
C LYS A 88 17.43 -0.89 -8.54
N LYS A 89 16.38 -1.05 -9.35
CA LYS A 89 16.12 -0.28 -10.57
C LYS A 89 15.44 1.07 -10.30
N PHE A 90 15.00 1.33 -9.07
CA PHE A 90 14.16 2.49 -8.76
C PHE A 90 14.75 3.33 -7.63
N GLU A 91 14.62 4.63 -7.77
CA GLU A 91 14.89 5.58 -6.70
C GLU A 91 13.86 5.41 -5.58
N LYS A 92 14.34 5.21 -4.34
CA LYS A 92 13.49 5.20 -3.15
C LYS A 92 13.29 6.61 -2.63
N VAL A 93 12.05 7.07 -2.59
CA VAL A 93 11.66 8.38 -2.07
C VAL A 93 10.96 8.23 -0.73
N GLN A 94 11.51 8.84 0.32
CA GLN A 94 10.90 8.89 1.64
C GLN A 94 10.07 10.15 1.80
N THR A 95 8.81 10.01 2.18
CA THR A 95 7.93 11.16 2.43
C THR A 95 8.23 11.82 3.77
N ASN A 96 8.06 13.14 3.81
CA ASN A 96 8.07 13.96 5.03
C ASN A 96 6.99 15.04 4.84
N ILE A 97 5.83 14.83 5.45
CA ILE A 97 4.64 15.65 5.26
C ILE A 97 4.00 16.01 6.59
N ASN A 98 3.30 17.13 6.65
CA ASN A 98 2.60 17.62 7.81
C ASN A 98 1.16 17.08 7.89
N ALA A 99 0.51 17.21 9.03
CA ALA A 99 -0.92 16.96 9.16
C ALA A 99 -1.70 17.84 8.18
N GLY A 100 -2.66 17.24 7.47
CA GLY A 100 -3.44 17.89 6.40
C GLY A 100 -2.87 17.73 4.99
N ASP A 101 -1.56 17.42 4.86
CA ASP A 101 -0.98 17.14 3.54
C ASP A 101 -1.50 15.82 2.97
N VAL A 102 -1.53 15.75 1.65
CA VAL A 102 -2.06 14.61 0.89
C VAL A 102 -1.02 14.10 -0.11
N ILE A 103 -0.91 12.78 -0.21
CA ILE A 103 -0.15 12.09 -1.25
C ILE A 103 -1.13 11.32 -2.13
N ILE A 104 -1.05 11.50 -3.43
CA ILE A 104 -1.82 10.72 -4.40
C ILE A 104 -0.88 9.78 -5.11
N HIS A 105 -1.21 8.48 -5.13
CA HIS A 105 -0.40 7.49 -5.82
C HIS A 105 -1.23 6.46 -6.57
N ASN A 106 -0.63 5.91 -7.62
CA ASN A 106 -1.22 4.84 -8.41
C ASN A 106 -1.18 3.51 -7.64
N CYS A 107 -2.21 2.68 -7.77
CA CYS A 107 -2.32 1.38 -7.11
C CYS A 107 -1.22 0.37 -7.47
N MET A 108 -0.47 0.63 -8.55
CA MET A 108 0.64 -0.22 -9.01
C MET A 108 2.00 0.21 -8.46
N ILE A 109 2.11 1.36 -7.76
CA ILE A 109 3.41 1.80 -7.27
C ILE A 109 3.87 0.92 -6.11
N LEU A 110 5.13 0.49 -6.14
CA LEU A 110 5.76 -0.21 -5.03
C LEU A 110 5.99 0.80 -3.89
N HIS A 111 5.46 0.48 -2.73
CA HIS A 111 5.58 1.33 -1.56
C HIS A 111 5.52 0.51 -0.28
N GLY A 112 5.85 1.14 0.82
CA GLY A 112 5.80 0.57 2.15
C GLY A 112 5.96 1.64 3.20
N SER A 113 6.06 1.26 4.47
CA SER A 113 6.33 2.23 5.53
C SER A 113 7.22 1.64 6.62
N ASN A 114 8.03 2.50 7.22
CA ASN A 114 8.88 2.11 8.34
C ASN A 114 8.04 1.82 9.60
N MET A 115 8.65 1.22 10.61
CA MET A 115 8.05 1.13 11.94
C MET A 115 8.00 2.52 12.61
N ASN A 116 7.05 2.71 13.50
CA ASN A 116 6.99 3.91 14.33
C ASN A 116 7.89 3.74 15.58
N LYS A 117 9.01 4.43 15.59
CA LYS A 117 9.98 4.42 16.70
C LYS A 117 9.78 5.58 17.69
N THR A 118 8.77 6.42 17.47
CA THR A 118 8.54 7.62 18.27
C THR A 118 7.59 7.35 19.44
N LYS A 119 7.53 8.30 20.38
CA LYS A 119 6.61 8.25 21.53
C LYS A 119 5.17 8.69 21.22
N LYS A 120 4.87 9.02 19.96
CA LYS A 120 3.54 9.45 19.51
C LYS A 120 3.03 8.51 18.43
N SER A 121 1.73 8.22 18.40
CA SER A 121 1.09 7.52 17.28
C SER A 121 1.14 8.36 15.99
N ARG A 122 0.99 7.71 14.86
CA ARG A 122 0.85 8.35 13.55
C ARG A 122 -0.32 7.75 12.81
N THR A 123 -1.27 8.59 12.42
CA THR A 123 -2.50 8.21 11.74
C THR A 123 -2.54 8.82 10.35
N GLY A 124 -3.05 8.07 9.40
CA GLY A 124 -3.36 8.53 8.06
C GLY A 124 -4.71 7.96 7.61
N LEU A 125 -5.41 8.72 6.79
CA LEU A 125 -6.65 8.31 6.14
C LEU A 125 -6.35 8.00 4.68
N THR A 126 -6.80 6.85 4.20
CA THR A 126 -6.79 6.51 2.77
C THR A 126 -8.18 6.63 2.19
N LEU A 127 -8.26 7.25 1.01
CA LEU A 127 -9.43 7.22 0.16
C LEU A 127 -9.02 6.58 -1.16
N ARG A 128 -9.76 5.56 -1.59
CA ARG A 128 -9.43 4.76 -2.78
C ARG A 128 -10.44 5.02 -3.88
N TYR A 129 -9.95 5.21 -5.09
CA TYR A 129 -10.79 5.45 -6.26
C TYR A 129 -10.33 4.59 -7.43
N ILE A 130 -11.30 4.10 -8.20
CA ILE A 130 -11.06 3.34 -9.43
C ILE A 130 -11.94 3.88 -10.55
N PRO A 131 -11.58 3.67 -11.83
CA PRO A 131 -12.48 3.94 -12.95
C PRO A 131 -13.81 3.20 -12.77
N LYS A 132 -14.92 3.86 -13.09
CA LYS A 132 -16.27 3.25 -12.94
C LYS A 132 -16.42 1.93 -13.70
N LYS A 133 -15.74 1.81 -14.83
CA LYS A 133 -15.75 0.61 -15.71
C LYS A 133 -14.78 -0.51 -15.24
N SER A 134 -13.93 -0.26 -14.24
CA SER A 134 -13.01 -1.30 -13.73
C SER A 134 -13.77 -2.50 -13.22
N LYS A 135 -13.25 -3.69 -13.56
CA LYS A 135 -13.74 -4.98 -13.10
C LYS A 135 -12.68 -5.64 -12.22
N ILE A 136 -13.11 -6.59 -11.41
CA ILE A 136 -12.19 -7.45 -10.66
C ILE A 136 -11.61 -8.51 -11.61
N ASP A 137 -10.29 -8.58 -11.69
CA ASP A 137 -9.59 -9.68 -12.34
C ASP A 137 -9.73 -10.94 -11.49
N GLN A 138 -10.54 -11.89 -11.96
CA GLN A 138 -10.88 -13.10 -11.23
C GLN A 138 -9.66 -14.02 -11.03
N ASN A 139 -8.67 -13.99 -11.91
CA ASN A 139 -7.45 -14.78 -11.78
C ASN A 139 -6.55 -14.22 -10.67
N LEU A 140 -6.31 -12.91 -10.67
CA LEU A 140 -5.57 -12.23 -9.60
C LEU A 140 -6.26 -12.42 -8.24
N LYS A 141 -7.59 -12.28 -8.20
CA LYS A 141 -8.38 -12.50 -6.99
C LYS A 141 -8.21 -13.90 -6.43
N LYS A 142 -8.32 -14.94 -7.27
CA LYS A 142 -8.11 -16.34 -6.86
C LYS A 142 -6.70 -16.58 -6.31
N ILE A 143 -5.68 -16.00 -6.93
CA ILE A 143 -4.29 -16.09 -6.46
C ILE A 143 -4.15 -15.44 -5.08
N TYR A 144 -4.70 -14.25 -4.91
CA TYR A 144 -4.69 -13.53 -3.63
C TYR A 144 -5.42 -14.30 -2.52
N GLU A 145 -6.65 -14.76 -2.78
CA GLU A 145 -7.46 -15.51 -1.82
C GLU A 145 -6.79 -16.83 -1.39
N LYS A 146 -6.18 -17.56 -2.32
CA LYS A 146 -5.40 -18.77 -2.00
C LYS A 146 -4.26 -18.47 -1.02
N LYS A 147 -3.53 -17.38 -1.24
CA LYS A 147 -2.43 -16.96 -0.36
C LYS A 147 -2.96 -16.51 1.01
N LEU A 148 -4.02 -15.71 1.02
CA LEU A 148 -4.63 -15.25 2.27
C LEU A 148 -5.13 -16.43 3.13
N ASN A 149 -5.85 -17.37 2.52
CA ASN A 149 -6.34 -18.58 3.21
C ASN A 149 -5.20 -19.43 3.75
N SER A 150 -4.11 -19.60 3.03
CA SER A 150 -2.93 -20.30 3.53
C SER A 150 -2.30 -19.61 4.73
N GLN A 151 -2.29 -18.28 4.73
CA GLN A 151 -1.76 -17.48 5.85
C GLN A 151 -2.63 -17.60 7.10
N ILE A 152 -3.97 -17.60 6.94
CA ILE A 152 -4.91 -17.75 8.06
C ILE A 152 -4.77 -19.15 8.71
N LYS A 153 -4.61 -20.21 7.91
CA LYS A 153 -4.44 -21.59 8.42
C LYS A 153 -3.13 -21.81 9.19
N ASN A 154 -2.12 -20.97 8.94
CA ASN A 154 -0.79 -21.09 9.54
C ASN A 154 -0.55 -20.06 10.67
N ARG A 155 -1.58 -19.43 11.18
CA ARG A 155 -1.59 -18.58 12.39
C ARG A 155 -2.09 -19.36 13.59
#